data_e533d2c91107d9370b9aea503b6cfc15
#
_entry.id   e533d2c91107d9370b9aea503b6cfc15
#
_cell.length_a   1.000
_cell.length_b   1.000
_cell.length_c   1.000
_cell.angle_alpha   90.00
_cell.angle_beta   90.00
_cell.angle_gamma   90.00
#
_symmetry.space_group_name_H-M   'P 1'
#
loop_
_entity.id
_entity.type
_entity.pdbx_description
1 polymer ?
#
loop_
_entity_poly.entity_id
_entity_poly.type
_entity_poly.pdbx_seq_one_letter_code
_entity_poly.pdbx_strand_id
1 'polypeptide(L)'
;MSKFNNKGKAEMPELNTSSLPDLIFSILFFFMIVTSMREEELKVEFKAPAGTELSKIERKTAAINLYIGTPNQMHQKQLGSGTRVQINDKFIEVYEVGKHVAEEHNTMKGDDKAQMRVVLKVDAGDGTEGRKRPSTQMGVVSDVKEELREIGALAIMYSAEYDVKRNEQ
;
A
#
# COMPACT_ATOMS: atom_id res chain seq x y z
N MET A 1 -14.99 -63.12 -58.80
CA MET A 1 -15.91 -62.24 -58.07
C MET A 1 -15.34 -62.00 -56.70
N SER A 2 -14.74 -60.85 -56.45
CA SER A 2 -14.38 -60.47 -55.12
C SER A 2 -14.49 -58.95 -55.02
N LYS A 3 -15.47 -58.47 -54.29
CA LYS A 3 -15.64 -57.05 -53.93
C LYS A 3 -14.78 -56.77 -52.74
N PHE A 4 -13.67 -56.00 -52.96
CA PHE A 4 -12.88 -55.41 -51.88
C PHE A 4 -13.54 -54.14 -51.45
N ASN A 5 -13.95 -54.20 -50.21
CA ASN A 5 -14.53 -53.12 -49.40
C ASN A 5 -13.55 -51.96 -49.22
N ASN A 6 -13.97 -50.81 -49.67
CA ASN A 6 -13.22 -49.56 -49.48
C ASN A 6 -13.38 -49.11 -48.04
N LYS A 7 -12.38 -49.36 -47.20
CA LYS A 7 -12.31 -48.82 -45.85
C LYS A 7 -12.20 -47.30 -45.95
N GLY A 8 -13.31 -46.67 -45.60
CA GLY A 8 -13.29 -45.21 -45.42
C GLY A 8 -12.18 -44.81 -44.48
N LYS A 9 -11.30 -43.91 -44.94
CA LYS A 9 -10.43 -43.17 -44.11
C LYS A 9 -11.29 -42.42 -43.08
N ALA A 10 -11.21 -42.80 -41.83
CA ALA A 10 -11.70 -41.96 -40.75
C ALA A 10 -10.87 -40.69 -40.75
N GLU A 11 -11.42 -39.61 -41.28
CA GLU A 11 -10.87 -38.29 -41.08
C GLU A 11 -10.91 -38.02 -39.58
N MET A 12 -9.73 -37.93 -38.98
CA MET A 12 -9.62 -37.44 -37.61
C MET A 12 -10.22 -36.04 -37.58
N PRO A 13 -11.15 -35.76 -36.66
CA PRO A 13 -11.68 -34.41 -36.52
C PRO A 13 -10.54 -33.44 -36.27
N GLU A 14 -10.42 -32.45 -37.15
CA GLU A 14 -9.48 -31.35 -36.95
C GLU A 14 -9.78 -30.72 -35.58
N LEU A 15 -8.79 -30.80 -34.70
CA LEU A 15 -8.85 -30.10 -33.44
C LEU A 15 -8.97 -28.59 -33.75
N ASN A 16 -10.15 -28.05 -33.46
CA ASN A 16 -10.42 -26.63 -33.64
C ASN A 16 -9.58 -25.82 -32.64
N THR A 17 -8.34 -25.50 -33.01
CA THR A 17 -7.42 -24.75 -32.19
C THR A 17 -7.73 -23.24 -32.15
N SER A 18 -8.78 -22.82 -32.88
CA SER A 18 -9.20 -21.41 -32.97
C SER A 18 -9.67 -20.84 -31.63
N SER A 19 -10.14 -21.69 -30.69
CA SER A 19 -10.57 -21.25 -29.35
C SER A 19 -9.44 -21.24 -28.31
N LEU A 20 -8.27 -21.85 -28.60
CA LEU A 20 -7.15 -21.90 -27.67
C LEU A 20 -6.56 -20.49 -27.34
N PRO A 21 -6.35 -19.59 -28.33
CA PRO A 21 -5.89 -18.24 -28.06
C PRO A 21 -6.85 -17.44 -27.18
N ASP A 22 -8.16 -17.60 -27.38
CA ASP A 22 -9.19 -16.91 -26.59
C ASP A 22 -9.19 -17.38 -25.14
N LEU A 23 -9.06 -18.68 -24.89
CA LEU A 23 -8.95 -19.23 -23.56
C LEU A 23 -7.70 -18.73 -22.83
N ILE A 24 -6.55 -18.72 -23.53
CA ILE A 24 -5.29 -18.19 -22.97
C ILE A 24 -5.43 -16.69 -22.66
N PHE A 25 -6.02 -15.91 -23.57
CA PHE A 25 -6.26 -14.49 -23.38
C PHE A 25 -7.21 -14.23 -22.20
N SER A 26 -8.30 -14.99 -22.10
CA SER A 26 -9.24 -14.88 -20.97
C SER A 26 -8.59 -15.20 -19.62
N ILE A 27 -7.73 -16.21 -19.57
CA ILE A 27 -6.99 -16.57 -18.35
C ILE A 27 -5.98 -15.45 -17.99
N LEU A 28 -5.24 -14.95 -18.96
CA LEU A 28 -4.28 -13.84 -18.72
C LEU A 28 -5.01 -12.57 -18.26
N PHE A 29 -6.15 -12.25 -18.88
CA PHE A 29 -7.00 -11.12 -18.49
C PHE A 29 -7.55 -11.29 -17.07
N PHE A 30 -8.02 -12.50 -16.75
CA PHE A 30 -8.48 -12.84 -15.40
C PHE A 30 -7.38 -12.66 -14.36
N PHE A 31 -6.17 -13.17 -14.62
CA PHE A 31 -5.04 -12.97 -13.72
C PHE A 31 -4.64 -11.50 -13.63
N MET A 32 -4.70 -10.73 -14.71
CA MET A 32 -4.43 -9.29 -14.69
C MET A 32 -5.39 -8.54 -13.77
N ILE A 33 -6.69 -8.89 -13.78
CA ILE A 33 -7.68 -8.28 -12.87
C ILE A 33 -7.47 -8.73 -11.43
N VAL A 34 -7.20 -10.02 -11.20
CA VAL A 34 -7.03 -10.59 -9.86
C VAL A 34 -5.71 -10.12 -9.21
N THR A 35 -4.67 -9.89 -10.01
CA THR A 35 -3.38 -9.37 -9.53
C THR A 35 -3.34 -7.85 -9.45
N SER A 36 -4.47 -7.17 -9.65
CA SER A 36 -4.57 -5.74 -9.36
C SER A 36 -4.00 -5.46 -7.97
N MET A 37 -2.97 -4.62 -7.93
CA MET A 37 -2.27 -4.29 -6.69
C MET A 37 -3.29 -3.80 -5.67
N ARG A 38 -3.28 -4.43 -4.50
CA ARG A 38 -4.08 -3.98 -3.37
C ARG A 38 -3.55 -2.62 -2.95
N GLU A 39 -4.25 -1.56 -3.32
CA GLU A 39 -3.96 -0.23 -2.82
C GLU A 39 -4.46 -0.13 -1.37
N GLU A 40 -3.61 0.39 -0.48
CA GLU A 40 -4.01 0.67 0.90
C GLU A 40 -5.12 1.72 0.90
N GLU A 41 -6.26 1.41 1.51
CA GLU A 41 -7.36 2.36 1.64
C GLU A 41 -7.01 3.42 2.69
N LEU A 42 -6.75 4.64 2.24
CA LEU A 42 -6.47 5.75 3.14
C LEU A 42 -7.74 6.21 3.85
N LYS A 43 -7.81 5.96 5.14
CA LYS A 43 -8.90 6.38 6.03
C LYS A 43 -8.59 7.67 6.76
N VAL A 44 -7.33 8.06 6.77
CA VAL A 44 -6.88 9.39 7.21
C VAL A 44 -6.67 10.30 6.01
N GLU A 45 -6.94 11.57 6.17
CA GLU A 45 -6.54 12.59 5.21
C GLU A 45 -5.02 12.75 5.32
N PHE A 46 -4.33 12.64 4.19
CA PHE A 46 -2.87 12.74 4.16
C PHE A 46 -2.43 13.66 3.03
N LYS A 47 -1.64 14.65 3.39
CA LYS A 47 -0.88 15.48 2.46
C LYS A 47 0.57 15.50 2.94
N ALA A 48 1.47 15.01 2.09
CA ALA A 48 2.89 14.99 2.43
C ALA A 48 3.42 16.41 2.63
N PRO A 49 4.24 16.65 3.68
CA PRO A 49 4.94 17.90 3.82
C PRO A 49 5.96 18.08 2.69
N ALA A 50 6.22 19.33 2.31
CA ALA A 50 7.25 19.66 1.35
C ALA A 50 8.64 19.44 1.94
N GLY A 51 9.53 18.80 1.21
CA GLY A 51 10.91 18.53 1.60
C GLY A 51 11.91 18.95 0.52
N THR A 52 13.06 19.44 0.93
CA THR A 52 14.13 19.86 0.01
C THR A 52 15.11 18.74 -0.31
N GLU A 53 15.35 17.86 0.67
CA GLU A 53 16.22 16.69 0.49
C GLU A 53 15.44 15.41 0.74
N LEU A 54 15.25 14.63 -0.30
CA LEU A 54 14.51 13.38 -0.24
C LEU A 54 15.43 12.21 -0.54
N SER A 55 15.43 11.22 0.35
CA SER A 55 16.04 9.91 0.07
C SER A 55 14.98 8.92 -0.40
N LYS A 56 15.28 8.18 -1.44
CA LYS A 56 14.38 7.17 -1.98
C LYS A 56 14.48 5.89 -1.17
N ILE A 57 13.33 5.29 -0.87
CA ILE A 57 13.29 3.95 -0.27
C ILE A 57 13.73 2.93 -1.32
N GLU A 58 14.80 2.22 -1.06
CA GLU A 58 15.35 1.22 -1.99
C GLU A 58 14.42 0.01 -2.12
N ARG A 59 13.88 -0.49 -1.00
CA ARG A 59 12.99 -1.65 -0.97
C ARG A 59 11.64 -1.29 -0.34
N LYS A 60 10.63 -1.18 -1.18
CA LYS A 60 9.26 -0.90 -0.73
C LYS A 60 8.64 -2.05 0.07
N THR A 61 9.08 -3.29 -0.18
CA THR A 61 8.60 -4.50 0.52
C THR A 61 9.05 -4.57 1.99
N ALA A 62 10.13 -3.86 2.33
CA ALA A 62 10.64 -3.75 3.70
C ALA A 62 10.14 -2.50 4.44
N ALA A 63 9.19 -1.76 3.85
CA ALA A 63 8.65 -0.53 4.42
C ALA A 63 7.29 -0.78 5.06
N ILE A 64 7.14 -0.43 6.34
CA ILE A 64 5.86 -0.39 7.05
C ILE A 64 5.37 1.04 7.06
N ASN A 65 4.21 1.30 6.45
CA ASN A 65 3.62 2.63 6.39
C ASN A 65 2.71 2.88 7.59
N LEU A 66 3.00 3.94 8.34
CA LEU A 66 2.13 4.47 9.39
C LEU A 66 1.60 5.84 8.96
N TYR A 67 0.30 5.96 8.80
CA TYR A 67 -0.36 7.22 8.48
C TYR A 67 -0.84 7.88 9.78
N ILE A 68 -0.49 9.13 9.98
CA ILE A 68 -0.86 9.92 11.16
C ILE A 68 -1.53 11.20 10.69
N GLY A 69 -2.82 11.33 10.95
CA GLY A 69 -3.59 12.48 10.50
C GLY A 69 -5.01 12.46 11.02
N THR A 70 -5.82 13.36 10.50
CA THR A 70 -7.24 13.44 10.80
C THR A 70 -8.01 12.42 9.97
N PRO A 71 -8.98 11.66 10.54
CA PRO A 71 -9.82 10.77 9.76
C PRO A 71 -10.51 11.50 8.60
N ASN A 72 -10.71 10.82 7.48
CA ASN A 72 -11.47 11.38 6.36
C ASN A 72 -12.94 11.65 6.75
N GLN A 73 -13.66 12.45 5.97
CA GLN A 73 -15.02 12.92 6.31
C GLN A 73 -16.02 11.79 6.62
N MET A 74 -15.84 10.61 6.01
CA MET A 74 -16.71 9.45 6.27
C MET A 74 -16.51 8.91 7.68
N HIS A 75 -15.27 8.87 8.14
CA HIS A 75 -14.90 8.32 9.45
C HIS A 75 -14.96 9.36 10.58
N GLN A 76 -14.87 10.67 10.26
CA GLN A 76 -14.98 11.74 11.27
C GLN A 76 -16.31 11.73 12.02
N LYS A 77 -17.40 11.30 11.38
CA LYS A 77 -18.71 11.20 12.03
C LYS A 77 -18.74 10.22 13.20
N GLN A 78 -17.89 9.18 13.15
CA GLN A 78 -17.82 8.12 14.14
C GLN A 78 -16.66 8.31 15.11
N LEU A 79 -15.51 8.77 14.61
CA LEU A 79 -14.24 8.81 15.35
C LEU A 79 -13.84 10.22 15.80
N GLY A 80 -14.60 11.24 15.40
CA GLY A 80 -14.26 12.64 15.66
C GLY A 80 -13.13 13.16 14.74
N SER A 81 -12.73 14.41 14.97
CA SER A 81 -11.69 15.12 14.19
C SER A 81 -10.30 15.09 14.82
N GLY A 82 -10.09 14.26 15.86
CA GLY A 82 -8.77 14.11 16.48
C GLY A 82 -7.78 13.36 15.60
N THR A 83 -6.49 13.60 15.84
CA THR A 83 -5.42 12.86 15.17
C THR A 83 -5.51 11.37 15.48
N ARG A 84 -5.46 10.55 14.44
CA ARG A 84 -5.49 9.07 14.52
C ARG A 84 -4.31 8.46 13.80
N VAL A 85 -3.99 7.25 14.19
CA VAL A 85 -2.93 6.44 13.55
C VAL A 85 -3.59 5.34 12.75
N GLN A 86 -3.13 5.14 11.52
CA GLN A 86 -3.56 4.07 10.64
C GLN A 86 -2.35 3.25 10.21
N ILE A 87 -2.46 1.93 10.32
CA ILE A 87 -1.55 0.96 9.70
C ILE A 87 -2.34 0.10 8.72
N ASN A 88 -1.84 -0.07 7.51
CA ASN A 88 -2.58 -0.71 6.43
C ASN A 88 -4.00 -0.09 6.32
N ASP A 89 -5.05 -0.90 6.43
CA ASP A 89 -6.45 -0.46 6.33
C ASP A 89 -7.16 -0.31 7.70
N LYS A 90 -6.40 -0.19 8.81
CA LYS A 90 -6.98 -0.16 10.16
C LYS A 90 -6.54 1.06 10.94
N PHE A 91 -7.49 1.68 11.65
CA PHE A 91 -7.14 2.60 12.74
C PHE A 91 -6.66 1.79 13.94
N ILE A 92 -5.60 2.27 14.55
CA ILE A 92 -5.04 1.69 15.78
C ILE A 92 -4.81 2.79 16.81
N GLU A 93 -4.83 2.40 18.07
CA GLU A 93 -4.43 3.30 19.14
C GLU A 93 -2.89 3.36 19.24
N VAL A 94 -2.36 4.47 19.78
CA VAL A 94 -0.92 4.71 19.82
C VAL A 94 -0.17 3.58 20.52
N TYR A 95 -0.68 3.10 21.64
CA TYR A 95 -0.07 2.01 22.42
C TYR A 95 -0.07 0.65 21.72
N GLU A 96 -0.84 0.49 20.64
CA GLU A 96 -0.88 -0.73 19.84
C GLU A 96 0.12 -0.71 18.67
N VAL A 97 0.71 0.45 18.38
CA VAL A 97 1.64 0.63 17.24
C VAL A 97 2.78 -0.37 17.33
N GLY A 98 3.41 -0.48 18.49
CA GLY A 98 4.53 -1.40 18.70
C GLY A 98 4.17 -2.84 18.38
N LYS A 99 3.01 -3.31 18.85
CA LYS A 99 2.51 -4.65 18.60
C LYS A 99 2.28 -4.91 17.11
N HIS A 100 1.58 -4.00 16.42
CA HIS A 100 1.27 -4.18 14.99
C HIS A 100 2.52 -4.12 14.12
N VAL A 101 3.46 -3.25 14.42
CA VAL A 101 4.75 -3.19 13.71
C VAL A 101 5.56 -4.47 13.92
N ALA A 102 5.56 -5.04 15.13
CA ALA A 102 6.22 -6.31 15.41
C ALA A 102 5.54 -7.49 14.68
N GLU A 103 4.21 -7.51 14.57
CA GLU A 103 3.45 -8.49 13.80
C GLU A 103 3.82 -8.42 12.31
N GLU A 104 3.81 -7.22 11.72
CA GLU A 104 4.21 -7.02 10.32
C GLU A 104 5.67 -7.42 10.08
N HIS A 105 6.57 -7.04 10.96
CA HIS A 105 7.97 -7.47 10.90
C HIS A 105 8.10 -9.01 10.90
N ASN A 106 7.30 -9.71 11.70
CA ASN A 106 7.35 -11.17 11.77
C ASN A 106 6.86 -11.85 10.48
N THR A 107 5.96 -11.23 9.74
CA THR A 107 5.46 -11.75 8.45
C THR A 107 6.42 -11.50 7.29
N MET A 108 7.37 -10.57 7.42
CA MET A 108 8.34 -10.25 6.38
C MET A 108 9.31 -11.42 6.12
N LYS A 109 9.79 -11.51 4.89
CA LYS A 109 10.82 -12.48 4.49
C LYS A 109 12.19 -12.06 5.02
N GLY A 110 13.11 -13.02 5.18
CA GLY A 110 14.38 -12.85 5.88
C GLY A 110 15.20 -11.60 5.53
N ASP A 111 15.38 -11.31 4.24
CA ASP A 111 16.15 -10.15 3.79
C ASP A 111 15.44 -8.82 4.07
N ASP A 112 14.11 -8.79 3.97
CA ASP A 112 13.30 -7.61 4.25
C ASP A 112 13.26 -7.30 5.75
N LYS A 113 13.30 -8.34 6.61
CA LYS A 113 13.40 -8.16 8.07
C LYS A 113 14.64 -7.36 8.48
N ALA A 114 15.79 -7.69 7.90
CA ALA A 114 17.06 -7.03 8.22
C ALA A 114 17.08 -5.55 7.74
N GLN A 115 16.26 -5.20 6.77
CA GLN A 115 16.20 -3.87 6.17
C GLN A 115 14.88 -3.14 6.47
N MET A 116 14.10 -3.64 7.44
CA MET A 116 12.83 -3.03 7.81
C MET A 116 12.98 -1.54 8.14
N ARG A 117 12.09 -0.74 7.60
CA ARG A 117 11.96 0.70 7.86
C ARG A 117 10.51 1.05 8.15
N VAL A 118 10.31 1.89 9.15
CA VAL A 118 8.98 2.43 9.44
C VAL A 118 8.88 3.81 8.78
N VAL A 119 7.91 3.97 7.90
CA VAL A 119 7.67 5.22 7.18
C VAL A 119 6.51 5.95 7.82
N LEU A 120 6.81 7.03 8.51
CA LEU A 120 5.80 7.91 9.10
C LEU A 120 5.28 8.87 8.02
N LYS A 121 4.02 8.72 7.68
CA LYS A 121 3.26 9.58 6.78
C LYS A 121 2.40 10.51 7.62
N VAL A 122 2.99 11.63 8.04
CA VAL A 122 2.34 12.63 8.90
C VAL A 122 1.66 13.66 8.02
N ASP A 123 0.36 13.89 8.23
CA ASP A 123 -0.38 14.92 7.50
C ASP A 123 0.12 16.33 7.87
N ALA A 124 0.53 17.08 6.86
CA ALA A 124 0.97 18.46 7.01
C ALA A 124 -0.20 19.45 7.26
N GLY A 125 -1.43 18.98 7.10
CA GLY A 125 -2.61 19.84 7.12
C GLY A 125 -2.77 20.67 5.83
N ASP A 126 -3.90 21.34 5.71
CA ASP A 126 -4.14 22.30 4.62
C ASP A 126 -3.80 23.71 5.10
N GLY A 127 -2.68 24.22 4.63
CA GLY A 127 -2.35 25.65 4.79
C GLY A 127 -3.22 26.58 3.96
N THR A 128 -4.25 26.08 3.26
CA THR A 128 -5.13 26.86 2.37
C THR A 128 -6.29 27.47 3.15
N GLU A 129 -6.41 28.77 3.05
CA GLU A 129 -7.52 29.55 3.59
C GLU A 129 -8.87 29.03 3.04
N GLY A 130 -9.70 28.48 3.93
CA GLY A 130 -11.08 28.09 3.61
C GLY A 130 -11.59 26.82 4.26
N ARG A 131 -10.78 25.81 4.43
CA ARG A 131 -11.04 24.62 5.24
C ARG A 131 -9.82 24.32 6.07
N LYS A 132 -9.72 24.92 7.26
CA LYS A 132 -8.68 24.58 8.22
C LYS A 132 -8.93 23.15 8.70
N ARG A 133 -8.30 22.17 8.05
CA ARG A 133 -8.13 20.87 8.65
C ARG A 133 -7.22 21.05 9.86
N PRO A 134 -7.57 20.50 11.03
CA PRO A 134 -6.67 20.56 12.15
C PRO A 134 -5.36 19.89 11.75
N SER A 135 -4.26 20.55 11.97
CA SER A 135 -2.93 19.98 11.77
C SER A 135 -2.76 18.78 12.70
N THR A 136 -2.00 17.79 12.24
CA THR A 136 -1.64 16.63 13.07
C THR A 136 -1.02 17.07 14.39
N GLN A 137 -1.52 16.52 15.48
CA GLN A 137 -0.98 16.81 16.82
C GLN A 137 0.40 16.16 16.95
N MET A 138 1.44 16.98 17.10
CA MET A 138 2.81 16.49 17.24
C MET A 138 3.05 15.62 18.49
N GLY A 139 2.20 15.77 19.53
CA GLY A 139 2.21 14.87 20.69
C GLY A 139 2.00 13.42 20.24
N VAL A 140 0.96 13.16 19.44
CA VAL A 140 0.68 11.80 18.91
C VAL A 140 1.85 11.25 18.09
N VAL A 141 2.51 12.10 17.29
CA VAL A 141 3.70 11.68 16.53
C VAL A 141 4.86 11.31 17.47
N SER A 142 5.03 12.05 18.56
CA SER A 142 6.07 11.77 19.55
C SER A 142 5.80 10.48 20.30
N ASP A 143 4.54 10.23 20.69
CA ASP A 143 4.12 9.02 21.36
C ASP A 143 4.31 7.78 20.46
N VAL A 144 3.94 7.88 19.17
CA VAL A 144 4.20 6.82 18.18
C VAL A 144 5.69 6.51 18.06
N LYS A 145 6.55 7.52 18.07
CA LYS A 145 8.02 7.33 18.04
C LYS A 145 8.54 6.66 19.29
N GLU A 146 7.95 6.95 20.44
CA GLU A 146 8.31 6.29 21.70
C GLU A 146 7.97 4.80 21.65
N GLU A 147 6.75 4.45 21.24
CA GLU A 147 6.34 3.06 21.04
C GLU A 147 7.25 2.30 20.08
N LEU A 148 7.64 2.95 18.96
CA LEU A 148 8.58 2.36 18.00
C LEU A 148 9.98 2.15 18.60
N ARG A 149 10.43 3.06 19.47
CA ARG A 149 11.71 2.93 20.15
C ARG A 149 11.72 1.80 21.16
N GLU A 150 10.62 1.60 21.89
CA GLU A 150 10.48 0.51 22.86
C GLU A 150 10.64 -0.88 22.23
N ILE A 151 10.12 -1.06 20.99
CA ILE A 151 10.27 -2.31 20.25
C ILE A 151 11.58 -2.41 19.46
N GLY A 152 12.45 -1.41 19.54
CA GLY A 152 13.72 -1.36 18.79
C GLY A 152 13.59 -1.05 17.30
N ALA A 153 12.43 -0.58 16.82
CA ALA A 153 12.23 -0.17 15.44
C ALA A 153 12.80 1.23 15.18
N LEU A 154 14.13 1.34 15.16
CA LEU A 154 14.87 2.61 15.13
C LEU A 154 15.02 3.20 13.71
N ALA A 155 14.81 2.42 12.65
CA ALA A 155 14.91 2.87 11.27
C ALA A 155 13.62 3.59 10.84
N ILE A 156 13.44 4.82 11.33
CA ILE A 156 12.26 5.64 11.06
C ILE A 156 12.56 6.64 9.93
N MET A 157 11.66 6.75 8.96
CA MET A 157 11.70 7.72 7.88
C MET A 157 10.41 8.52 7.86
N TYR A 158 10.50 9.80 7.46
CA TYR A 158 9.33 10.64 7.19
C TYR A 158 9.06 10.69 5.70
N SER A 159 7.78 10.59 5.32
CA SER A 159 7.37 10.82 3.93
C SER A 159 7.24 12.32 3.69
N ALA A 160 7.85 12.80 2.60
CA ALA A 160 7.71 14.17 2.14
C ALA A 160 7.62 14.22 0.61
N GLU A 161 7.04 15.28 0.06
CA GLU A 161 7.04 15.59 -1.36
C GLU A 161 8.13 16.61 -1.68
N TYR A 162 8.68 16.51 -2.91
CA TYR A 162 9.70 17.46 -3.35
C TYR A 162 9.10 18.84 -3.63
N ASP A 163 9.63 19.87 -2.99
CA ASP A 163 9.20 21.25 -3.20
C ASP A 163 9.83 21.86 -4.45
N VAL A 164 9.14 21.70 -5.58
CA VAL A 164 9.57 22.23 -6.89
C VAL A 164 9.61 23.76 -6.89
N LYS A 165 8.80 24.44 -6.08
CA LYS A 165 8.66 25.90 -6.11
C LYS A 165 9.81 26.68 -5.46
N ARG A 166 10.62 26.03 -4.65
CA ARG A 166 11.70 26.68 -3.92
C ARG A 166 13.03 26.72 -4.67
N ASN A 167 13.20 25.94 -5.74
CA ASN A 167 14.45 25.83 -6.48
C ASN A 167 14.48 26.70 -7.75
N GLU A 168 13.47 27.54 -8.00
CA GLU A 168 13.43 28.48 -9.12
C GLU A 168 13.75 29.94 -8.72
N GLN A 169 14.33 30.17 -7.52
CA GLN A 169 14.79 31.49 -7.08
C GLN A 169 16.31 31.55 -6.95
#